data_7fe03a939570d96d486a35a6beb0b603
#
_entry.id   7fe03a939570d96d486a35a6beb0b603
#
_cell.length_a   1.000
_cell.length_b   1.000
_cell.length_c   1.000
_cell.angle_alpha   90.00
_cell.angle_beta   90.00
_cell.angle_gamma   90.00
#
_symmetry.space_group_name_H-M   'P 1'
#
loop_
_entity.id
_entity.type
_entity.pdbx_description
1 polymer ?
#
loop_
_entity_poly.entity_id
_entity_poly.type
_entity_poly.pdbx_seq_one_letter_code
_entity_poly.pdbx_strand_id
1 'polypeptide(L)'
;MIIGKLPYRTDLLRELNKFAKEHDVTAGFIQLIGSLSRARLSYYDQKTHAYQVLDFDAPYEIVSGTGNISIRDGAPFVHIHLAVSDKEGTVVGGHCLDGCTIFAVEFIIWPFRGPAPRRTLDPTTGLLLWENGSYTDQS
;
A
#
# COMPACT_ATOMS: atom_id res chain seq x y z
N MET A 1 -7.30 2.26 16.52
CA MET A 1 -7.58 2.89 15.22
C MET A 1 -6.81 4.20 15.15
N ILE A 2 -6.17 4.48 14.04
CA ILE A 2 -5.42 5.72 13.78
C ILE A 2 -6.02 6.35 12.53
N ILE A 3 -6.24 7.65 12.55
CA ILE A 3 -6.69 8.43 11.40
C ILE A 3 -5.74 9.59 11.16
N GLY A 4 -5.49 9.94 9.92
CA GLY A 4 -4.55 11.01 9.60
C GLY A 4 -4.63 11.50 8.17
N LYS A 5 -3.84 12.55 7.91
CA LYS A 5 -3.63 13.15 6.60
C LYS A 5 -2.14 13.15 6.28
N LEU A 6 -1.78 12.81 5.06
CA LEU A 6 -0.39 12.81 4.61
C LEU A 6 0.06 14.17 4.05
N PRO A 7 1.38 14.48 4.09
CA PRO A 7 1.91 15.75 3.62
C PRO A 7 1.78 15.92 2.09
N TYR A 8 1.45 17.15 1.66
CA TYR A 8 1.38 17.53 0.26
C TYR A 8 2.74 17.41 -0.46
N ARG A 9 2.73 16.97 -1.72
CA ARG A 9 3.92 16.79 -2.59
C ARG A 9 4.94 15.77 -2.11
N THR A 10 4.59 14.91 -1.18
CA THR A 10 5.45 13.78 -0.78
C THR A 10 5.02 12.50 -1.48
N ASP A 11 5.81 11.44 -1.32
CA ASP A 11 5.51 10.11 -1.87
C ASP A 11 4.59 9.33 -0.95
N LEU A 12 3.49 8.82 -1.49
CA LEU A 12 2.46 8.10 -0.74
C LEU A 12 3.02 6.90 0.04
N LEU A 13 3.75 6.02 -0.66
CA LEU A 13 4.19 4.77 -0.06
C LEU A 13 5.30 5.00 0.98
N ARG A 14 6.20 5.94 0.70
CA ARG A 14 7.28 6.32 1.64
C ARG A 14 6.73 6.95 2.90
N GLU A 15 5.76 7.87 2.79
CA GLU A 15 5.16 8.50 3.98
C GLU A 15 4.39 7.49 4.84
N LEU A 16 3.67 6.55 4.24
CA LEU A 16 2.98 5.51 4.98
C LEU A 16 3.95 4.53 5.67
N ASN A 17 5.04 4.14 5.01
CA ASN A 17 6.08 3.31 5.63
C ASN A 17 6.78 4.04 6.78
N LYS A 18 7.10 5.33 6.58
CA LYS A 18 7.64 6.20 7.63
C LYS A 18 6.70 6.29 8.81
N PHE A 19 5.42 6.56 8.57
CA PHE A 19 4.39 6.64 9.60
C PHE A 19 4.28 5.33 10.40
N ALA A 20 4.20 4.19 9.71
CA ALA A 20 4.12 2.88 10.36
C ALA A 20 5.34 2.63 11.27
N LYS A 21 6.53 3.01 10.83
CA LYS A 21 7.78 2.89 11.61
C LYS A 21 7.79 3.82 12.83
N GLU A 22 7.42 5.10 12.66
CA GLU A 22 7.43 6.10 13.75
C GLU A 22 6.40 5.82 14.83
N HIS A 23 5.33 5.08 14.51
CA HIS A 23 4.25 4.73 15.44
C HIS A 23 4.24 3.25 15.86
N ASP A 24 5.33 2.51 15.56
CA ASP A 24 5.50 1.09 15.89
C ASP A 24 4.33 0.21 15.41
N VAL A 25 3.72 0.56 14.27
CA VAL A 25 2.66 -0.25 13.65
C VAL A 25 3.31 -1.37 12.83
N THR A 26 3.43 -2.55 13.41
CA THR A 26 4.08 -3.72 12.80
C THR A 26 3.12 -4.61 12.02
N ALA A 27 1.82 -4.50 12.30
CA ALA A 27 0.75 -5.19 11.58
C ALA A 27 -0.54 -4.37 11.62
N GLY A 28 -1.35 -4.45 10.56
CA GLY A 28 -2.62 -3.74 10.50
C GLY A 28 -3.26 -3.75 9.11
N PHE A 29 -4.51 -3.33 9.07
CA PHE A 29 -5.24 -2.99 7.85
C PHE A 29 -5.14 -1.48 7.62
N ILE A 30 -4.99 -1.07 6.37
CA ILE A 30 -4.99 0.34 5.97
C ILE A 30 -6.00 0.60 4.86
N GLN A 31 -6.71 1.71 5.00
CA GLN A 31 -7.59 2.26 3.98
C GLN A 31 -7.29 3.74 3.79
N LEU A 32 -7.39 4.21 2.55
CA LEU A 32 -7.17 5.62 2.22
C LEU A 32 -8.02 6.07 1.03
N ILE A 33 -8.28 7.37 1.01
CA ILE A 33 -8.91 8.10 -0.09
C ILE A 33 -8.16 9.42 -0.30
N GLY A 34 -8.44 10.08 -1.41
CA GLY A 34 -7.86 11.39 -1.71
C GLY A 34 -7.48 11.54 -3.16
N SER A 35 -6.43 12.31 -3.43
CA SER A 35 -5.97 12.56 -4.79
C SER A 35 -4.45 12.61 -4.90
N LEU A 36 -3.97 12.22 -6.06
CA LEU A 36 -2.56 12.20 -6.45
C LEU A 36 -2.35 13.15 -7.63
N SER A 37 -1.22 13.85 -7.67
CA SER A 37 -0.78 14.57 -8.87
C SER A 37 -0.08 13.66 -9.89
N ARG A 38 0.36 12.49 -9.46
CA ARG A 38 0.94 11.41 -10.26
C ARG A 38 0.67 10.09 -9.59
N ALA A 39 0.28 9.07 -10.36
CA ALA A 39 0.16 7.70 -9.87
C ALA A 39 1.16 6.78 -10.57
N ARG A 40 1.83 5.93 -9.81
CA ARG A 40 2.74 4.91 -10.32
C ARG A 40 2.39 3.58 -9.69
N LEU A 41 1.86 2.70 -10.52
CA LEU A 41 1.32 1.41 -10.12
C LEU A 41 2.05 0.28 -10.84
N SER A 42 1.76 -0.96 -10.49
CA SER A 42 2.23 -2.11 -11.24
C SER A 42 1.19 -3.22 -11.31
N TYR A 43 1.34 -4.00 -12.38
CA TYR A 43 0.66 -5.27 -12.60
C TYR A 43 1.69 -6.40 -12.54
N TYR A 44 1.39 -7.47 -11.83
CA TYR A 44 2.23 -8.66 -11.78
C TYR A 44 1.77 -9.69 -12.80
N ASP A 45 2.62 -9.98 -13.78
CA ASP A 45 2.35 -11.05 -14.75
C ASP A 45 2.65 -12.42 -14.13
N GLN A 46 1.59 -13.20 -13.92
CA GLN A 46 1.66 -14.50 -13.25
C GLN A 46 2.35 -15.59 -14.11
N LYS A 47 2.52 -15.35 -15.41
CA LYS A 47 3.20 -16.30 -16.32
C LYS A 47 4.70 -16.07 -16.36
N THR A 48 5.10 -14.82 -16.41
CA THR A 48 6.51 -14.43 -16.51
C THR A 48 7.15 -14.12 -15.17
N HIS A 49 6.35 -14.07 -14.08
CA HIS A 49 6.77 -13.65 -12.74
C HIS A 49 7.47 -12.27 -12.75
N ALA A 50 6.97 -11.34 -13.56
CA ALA A 50 7.53 -10.01 -13.71
C ALA A 50 6.49 -8.91 -13.47
N TYR A 51 6.95 -7.78 -12.92
CA TYR A 51 6.12 -6.59 -12.77
C TYR A 51 6.17 -5.74 -14.04
N GLN A 52 4.98 -5.34 -14.52
CA GLN A 52 4.80 -4.29 -15.50
C GLN A 52 4.47 -2.99 -14.77
N VAL A 53 5.27 -1.95 -14.99
CA VAL A 53 5.02 -0.61 -14.42
C VAL A 53 3.96 0.11 -15.25
N LEU A 54 2.99 0.69 -14.55
CA LEU A 54 1.93 1.56 -15.09
C LEU A 54 2.16 2.97 -14.52
N ASP A 55 2.64 3.88 -15.34
CA ASP A 55 3.01 5.24 -14.96
C ASP A 55 2.01 6.24 -15.52
N PHE A 56 1.34 6.99 -14.65
CA PHE A 56 0.29 7.96 -14.96
C PHE A 56 0.73 9.34 -14.48
N ASP A 57 1.35 10.10 -15.38
CA ASP A 57 1.84 11.46 -15.11
C ASP A 57 0.73 12.50 -15.30
N ALA A 58 -0.32 12.37 -14.52
CA ALA A 58 -1.50 13.24 -14.50
C ALA A 58 -2.20 13.17 -13.14
N PRO A 59 -3.08 14.14 -12.81
CA PRO A 59 -3.90 14.07 -11.60
C PRO A 59 -4.92 12.93 -11.65
N TYR A 60 -5.06 12.23 -10.50
CA TYR A 60 -6.01 11.13 -10.30
C TYR A 60 -6.67 11.25 -8.92
N GLU A 61 -7.96 10.91 -8.82
CA GLU A 61 -8.65 10.69 -7.55
C GLU A 61 -8.41 9.24 -7.08
N ILE A 62 -8.07 9.05 -5.81
CA ILE A 62 -8.05 7.72 -5.20
C ILE A 62 -9.49 7.35 -4.84
N VAL A 63 -10.11 6.51 -5.67
CA VAL A 63 -11.45 5.97 -5.44
C VAL A 63 -11.44 4.98 -4.27
N SER A 64 -10.40 4.16 -4.21
CA SER A 64 -10.16 3.23 -3.12
C SER A 64 -8.67 2.89 -3.05
N GLY A 65 -8.11 3.01 -1.87
CA GLY A 65 -6.79 2.47 -1.54
C GLY A 65 -6.92 1.57 -0.33
N THR A 66 -6.57 0.29 -0.48
CA THR A 66 -6.64 -0.68 0.61
C THR A 66 -5.37 -1.52 0.65
N GLY A 67 -4.99 -1.93 1.86
CA GLY A 67 -3.81 -2.73 2.02
C GLY A 67 -3.57 -3.20 3.44
N ASN A 68 -2.38 -3.63 3.69
CA ASN A 68 -1.96 -4.13 4.98
C ASN A 68 -0.55 -3.65 5.35
N ILE A 69 -0.28 -3.71 6.64
CA ILE A 69 1.04 -3.50 7.23
C ILE A 69 1.51 -4.83 7.78
N SER A 70 2.74 -5.18 7.52
CA SER A 70 3.38 -6.43 7.98
C SER A 70 4.88 -6.20 8.11
N ILE A 71 5.66 -7.21 8.48
CA ILE A 71 7.11 -7.10 8.57
C ILE A 71 7.78 -7.63 7.29
N ARG A 72 8.69 -6.84 6.75
CA ARG A 72 9.61 -7.22 5.69
C ARG A 72 11.03 -6.77 6.07
N ASP A 73 12.01 -7.66 5.97
CA ASP A 73 13.41 -7.38 6.30
C ASP A 73 13.61 -6.74 7.69
N GLY A 74 12.78 -7.18 8.67
CA GLY A 74 12.83 -6.72 10.06
C GLY A 74 12.16 -5.37 10.34
N ALA A 75 11.55 -4.73 9.34
CA ALA A 75 10.88 -3.43 9.48
C ALA A 75 9.40 -3.47 9.05
N PRO A 76 8.56 -2.54 9.54
CA PRO A 76 7.21 -2.36 9.01
C PRO A 76 7.24 -2.10 7.51
N PHE A 77 6.35 -2.78 6.80
CA PHE A 77 6.21 -2.69 5.35
C PHE A 77 4.74 -2.52 4.98
N VAL A 78 4.45 -1.45 4.27
CA VAL A 78 3.10 -1.12 3.79
C VAL A 78 2.90 -1.69 2.39
N HIS A 79 1.86 -2.51 2.22
CA HIS A 79 1.45 -3.09 0.95
C HIS A 79 0.05 -2.60 0.60
N ILE A 80 -0.08 -1.83 -0.48
CA ILE A 80 -1.35 -1.21 -0.88
C ILE A 80 -1.61 -1.47 -2.36
N HIS A 81 -2.88 -1.72 -2.67
CA HIS A 81 -3.43 -1.61 -4.01
C HIS A 81 -4.31 -0.36 -4.10
N LEU A 82 -4.26 0.32 -5.23
CA LEU A 82 -5.03 1.52 -5.51
C LEU A 82 -5.98 1.29 -6.69
N ALA A 83 -7.20 1.80 -6.59
CA ALA A 83 -8.06 2.13 -7.70
C ALA A 83 -8.11 3.65 -7.82
N VAL A 84 -7.70 4.19 -8.96
CA VAL A 84 -7.63 5.63 -9.20
C VAL A 84 -8.44 6.02 -10.42
N SER A 85 -9.10 7.18 -10.38
CA SER A 85 -9.95 7.68 -11.45
C SER A 85 -9.34 8.93 -12.07
N ASP A 86 -9.35 9.01 -13.39
CA ASP A 86 -9.05 10.23 -14.13
C ASP A 86 -10.21 11.24 -14.12
N LYS A 87 -10.03 12.39 -14.79
CA LYS A 87 -11.05 13.46 -14.89
C LYS A 87 -12.30 13.06 -15.67
N GLU A 88 -12.24 12.04 -16.50
CA GLU A 88 -13.37 11.47 -17.23
C GLU A 88 -14.12 10.41 -16.44
N GLY A 89 -13.64 10.03 -15.25
CA GLY A 89 -14.22 8.99 -14.41
C GLY A 89 -13.76 7.57 -14.78
N THR A 90 -12.78 7.44 -15.67
CA THR A 90 -12.21 6.13 -16.02
C THR A 90 -11.33 5.64 -14.87
N VAL A 91 -11.61 4.44 -14.38
CA VAL A 91 -10.88 3.85 -13.25
C VAL A 91 -9.82 2.88 -13.76
N VAL A 92 -8.61 3.05 -13.25
CA VAL A 92 -7.49 2.12 -13.42
C VAL A 92 -6.95 1.74 -12.05
N GLY A 93 -6.16 0.69 -11.95
CA GLY A 93 -5.64 0.26 -10.64
C GLY A 93 -4.48 -0.69 -10.73
N GLY A 94 -3.89 -0.97 -9.57
CA GLY A 94 -2.79 -1.89 -9.43
C GLY A 94 -2.08 -1.80 -8.08
N HIS A 95 -0.98 -2.51 -7.98
CA HIS A 95 -0.09 -2.46 -6.83
C HIS A 95 0.64 -1.12 -6.79
N CYS A 96 0.56 -0.42 -5.65
CA CYS A 96 1.19 0.89 -5.45
C CYS A 96 2.72 0.77 -5.41
N LEU A 97 3.39 1.61 -6.19
CA LEU A 97 4.84 1.75 -6.18
C LEU A 97 5.26 3.11 -5.61
N ASP A 98 6.53 3.25 -5.26
CA ASP A 98 7.15 4.57 -5.07
C ASP A 98 6.99 5.40 -6.34
N GLY A 99 6.71 6.70 -6.20
CA GLY A 99 6.43 7.62 -7.30
C GLY A 99 4.98 8.08 -7.37
N CYS A 100 4.12 7.64 -6.44
CA CYS A 100 2.79 8.21 -6.24
C CYS A 100 2.89 9.54 -5.48
N THR A 101 2.73 10.67 -6.18
CA THR A 101 2.86 12.00 -5.57
C THR A 101 1.53 12.48 -5.00
N ILE A 102 1.51 12.77 -3.70
CA ILE A 102 0.32 13.20 -2.97
C ILE A 102 -0.09 14.63 -3.36
N PHE A 103 -1.37 14.80 -3.73
CA PHE A 103 -2.04 16.09 -3.70
C PHE A 103 -2.79 16.27 -2.37
N ALA A 104 -3.67 15.36 -2.00
CA ALA A 104 -4.35 15.30 -0.72
C ALA A 104 -4.72 13.84 -0.41
N VAL A 105 -4.29 13.29 0.72
CA VAL A 105 -4.61 11.91 1.11
C VAL A 105 -4.94 11.87 2.59
N GLU A 106 -6.09 11.27 2.89
CA GLU A 106 -6.53 10.89 4.22
C GLU A 106 -6.48 9.37 4.35
N PHE A 107 -6.08 8.89 5.52
CA PHE A 107 -5.94 7.45 5.77
C PHE A 107 -6.50 7.02 7.11
N ILE A 108 -6.87 5.76 7.19
CA ILE A 108 -7.25 5.07 8.41
C ILE A 108 -6.39 3.80 8.52
N ILE A 109 -5.81 3.59 9.71
CA ILE A 109 -5.11 2.36 10.05
C ILE A 109 -5.81 1.70 11.24
N TRP A 110 -6.09 0.40 11.10
CA TRP A 110 -6.48 -0.48 12.19
C TRP A 110 -5.28 -1.35 12.56
N PRO A 111 -4.50 -0.98 13.60
CA PRO A 111 -3.40 -1.80 14.06
C PRO A 111 -3.91 -3.16 14.54
N PHE A 112 -3.19 -4.19 14.16
CA PHE A 112 -3.42 -5.56 14.62
C PHE A 112 -2.54 -5.81 15.85
N ARG A 113 -3.11 -6.39 16.91
CA ARG A 113 -2.42 -6.76 18.14
C ARG A 113 -2.12 -8.25 18.11
N GLY A 114 -0.86 -8.59 18.20
CA GLY A 114 -0.41 -9.99 18.16
C GLY A 114 0.87 -10.14 17.36
N PRO A 115 1.27 -11.38 17.07
CA PRO A 115 2.44 -11.65 16.25
C PRO A 115 2.25 -11.05 14.83
N ALA A 116 3.14 -10.17 14.43
CA ALA A 116 3.08 -9.53 13.13
C ALA A 116 3.40 -10.53 12.01
N PRO A 117 2.59 -10.59 10.94
CA PRO A 117 2.92 -11.40 9.76
C PRO A 117 4.26 -10.96 9.17
N ARG A 118 5.09 -11.94 8.81
CA ARG A 118 6.38 -11.71 8.15
C ARG A 118 6.29 -12.10 6.68
N ARG A 119 6.95 -11.34 5.82
CA ARG A 119 7.01 -11.62 4.38
C ARG A 119 8.26 -12.41 4.06
N THR A 120 8.07 -13.55 3.40
CA THR A 120 9.11 -14.43 2.89
C THR A 120 8.87 -14.70 1.42
N LEU A 121 9.92 -15.08 0.69
CA LEU A 121 9.78 -15.44 -0.72
C LEU A 121 8.97 -16.73 -0.86
N ASP A 122 7.85 -16.64 -1.56
CA ASP A 122 7.10 -17.82 -2.01
C ASP A 122 7.65 -18.28 -3.37
N PRO A 123 8.28 -19.46 -3.44
CA PRO A 123 8.90 -19.93 -4.67
C PRO A 123 7.88 -20.29 -5.76
N THR A 124 6.62 -20.53 -5.39
CA THR A 124 5.56 -20.85 -6.35
C THR A 124 5.12 -19.63 -7.14
N THR A 125 4.96 -18.49 -6.46
CA THR A 125 4.48 -17.25 -7.08
C THR A 125 5.59 -16.28 -7.42
N GLY A 126 6.79 -16.43 -6.83
CA GLY A 126 7.89 -15.48 -6.94
C GLY A 126 7.67 -14.18 -6.15
N LEU A 127 6.64 -14.12 -5.29
CA LEU A 127 6.26 -12.95 -4.51
C LEU A 127 6.73 -13.06 -3.06
N LEU A 128 6.89 -11.92 -2.40
CA LEU A 128 7.09 -11.85 -0.96
C LEU A 128 5.72 -11.85 -0.27
N LEU A 129 5.30 -13.00 0.21
CA LEU A 129 4.00 -13.24 0.84
C LEU A 129 4.16 -13.52 2.34
N TRP A 130 3.05 -13.46 3.06
CA TRP A 130 3.01 -13.98 4.44
C TRP A 130 3.23 -15.48 4.44
N GLU A 131 3.81 -15.98 5.50
CA GLU A 131 3.86 -17.43 5.74
C GLU A 131 2.45 -18.00 5.81
N ASN A 132 2.28 -19.25 5.36
CA ASN A 132 0.99 -19.93 5.42
C ASN A 132 0.50 -20.03 6.86
N GLY A 133 -0.75 -19.68 7.08
CA GLY A 133 -1.36 -19.68 8.39
C GLY A 133 -2.41 -18.59 8.56
N SER A 134 -2.91 -18.47 9.77
CA SER A 134 -3.83 -17.40 10.18
C SER A 134 -3.25 -16.63 11.35
N TYR A 135 -3.52 -15.34 11.37
CA TYR A 135 -3.12 -14.43 12.44
C TYR A 135 -4.38 -13.88 13.09
N THR A 136 -4.50 -14.02 14.41
CA THR A 136 -5.67 -13.58 15.16
C THR A 136 -5.33 -12.35 15.99
N ASP A 137 -6.18 -11.34 15.93
CA ASP A 137 -6.05 -10.15 16.78
C ASP A 137 -6.24 -10.55 18.25
N GLN A 138 -5.36 -10.06 19.11
CA GLN A 138 -5.35 -10.35 20.57
C GLN A 138 -5.88 -9.14 21.37
N SER A 139 -6.84 -8.40 20.80
CA SER A 139 -7.49 -7.25 21.45
C SER A 139 -8.30 -7.65 22.70
#